data_313b84ba8d9063218a188b2567d622d8
#
_entry.id   313b84ba8d9063218a188b2567d622d8
#
_cell.length_a   1.000
_cell.length_b   1.000
_cell.length_c   1.000
_cell.angle_alpha   90.00
_cell.angle_beta   90.00
_cell.angle_gamma   90.00
#
_symmetry.space_group_name_H-M   'P 1'
#
loop_
_entity.id
_entity.type
_entity.pdbx_description
1 polymer ?
#
loop_
_entity_poly.entity_id
_entity_poly.type
_entity_poly.pdbx_seq_one_letter_code
_entity_poly.pdbx_strand_id
1 'polypeptide(L)'
;DQLPAHEQAFLDGPVEELLKMADGYELSRTRKLPDDVFKFMADNGFFAMQIAKEYGGMPMSTQAKSCIMAKVSSYSGLLSAMVVIPNSLGAAELLGHYGTDEQKNYYLPKLAKGEFIPCFGLTEPTAGSDAASLKAEGVVFKDDDGEVKFKLNFRKRYITLAPVANLISLAVRLHDPENLLGKGEEPGITVVLIEKGAPGTEGLHIGDHHQPIGEHFPNGPIVGRDVIVAADKVRGGVEYT
;
A
#
# COMPACT_ATOMS: atom_id res chain seq x y z
N ASP A 1 3.08 23.54 20.66
CA ASP A 1 3.60 22.40 21.42
C ASP A 1 4.90 21.94 20.74
N GLN A 2 5.90 21.54 21.54
CA GLN A 2 7.17 21.05 21.02
C GLN A 2 7.06 19.55 20.74
N LEU A 3 7.72 19.08 19.68
CA LEU A 3 7.84 17.66 19.42
C LEU A 3 8.67 16.96 20.51
N PRO A 4 8.39 15.68 20.82
CA PRO A 4 9.31 14.87 21.61
C PRO A 4 10.71 14.87 21.02
N ALA A 5 11.74 14.79 21.86
CA ALA A 5 13.14 14.95 21.43
C ALA A 5 13.56 14.00 20.29
N HIS A 6 13.09 12.74 20.32
CA HIS A 6 13.41 11.76 19.27
C HIS A 6 12.73 12.08 17.93
N GLU A 7 11.51 12.65 17.94
CA GLU A 7 10.79 13.06 16.73
C GLU A 7 11.41 14.33 16.14
N GLN A 8 11.82 15.29 17.01
CA GLN A 8 12.55 16.46 16.58
C GLN A 8 13.90 16.08 15.97
N ALA A 9 14.63 15.15 16.60
CA ALA A 9 15.90 14.65 16.05
C ALA A 9 15.77 14.00 14.68
N PHE A 10 14.66 13.29 14.42
CA PHE A 10 14.38 12.74 13.10
C PHE A 10 14.15 13.84 12.05
N LEU A 11 13.42 14.87 12.42
CA LEU A 11 13.13 16.02 11.56
C LEU A 11 14.41 16.82 11.23
N ASP A 12 15.29 17.02 12.21
CA ASP A 12 16.50 17.84 12.07
C ASP A 12 17.70 17.03 11.51
N GLY A 13 17.66 15.71 11.58
CA GLY A 13 18.69 14.81 11.06
C GLY A 13 18.27 14.10 9.77
N PRO A 14 17.64 12.93 9.86
CA PRO A 14 17.32 12.12 8.68
C PRO A 14 16.53 12.85 7.59
N VAL A 15 15.57 13.71 7.95
CA VAL A 15 14.80 14.47 6.96
C VAL A 15 15.68 15.49 6.24
N GLU A 16 16.52 16.25 6.96
CA GLU A 16 17.45 17.19 6.34
C GLU A 16 18.45 16.49 5.42
N GLU A 17 18.96 15.34 5.84
CA GLU A 17 19.90 14.57 5.03
C GLU A 17 19.25 14.02 3.76
N LEU A 18 18.04 13.49 3.86
CA LEU A 18 17.26 13.06 2.68
C LEU A 18 17.12 14.19 1.65
N LEU A 19 16.79 15.40 2.10
CA LEU A 19 16.62 16.55 1.19
C LEU A 19 17.93 17.00 0.56
N LYS A 20 19.08 16.80 1.23
CA LYS A 20 20.41 17.10 0.64
C LYS A 20 20.82 16.04 -0.38
N MET A 21 20.48 14.77 -0.15
CA MET A 21 20.81 13.67 -1.08
C MET A 21 19.99 13.73 -2.36
N ALA A 22 18.74 14.17 -2.27
CA ALA A 22 17.79 14.14 -3.35
C ALA A 22 17.91 15.38 -4.25
N ASP A 23 18.03 15.19 -5.57
CA ASP A 23 17.88 16.25 -6.56
C ASP A 23 16.40 16.39 -6.94
N GLY A 24 15.72 17.39 -6.39
CA GLY A 24 14.28 17.60 -6.60
C GLY A 24 13.91 17.82 -8.07
N TYR A 25 14.80 18.43 -8.89
CA TYR A 25 14.58 18.61 -10.32
C TYR A 25 14.64 17.26 -11.06
N GLU A 26 15.67 16.46 -10.82
CA GLU A 26 15.80 15.13 -11.43
C GLU A 26 14.68 14.17 -10.99
N LEU A 27 14.28 14.20 -9.73
CA LEU A 27 13.12 13.42 -9.24
C LEU A 27 11.84 13.80 -9.99
N SER A 28 11.60 15.09 -10.18
CA SER A 28 10.44 15.60 -10.90
C SER A 28 10.47 15.20 -12.38
N ARG A 29 11.65 15.32 -13.02
CA ARG A 29 11.84 15.02 -14.45
C ARG A 29 11.74 13.53 -14.75
N THR A 30 12.34 12.68 -13.92
CA THR A 30 12.42 11.23 -14.16
C THR A 30 11.28 10.44 -13.54
N ARG A 31 10.67 10.96 -12.48
CA ARG A 31 9.70 10.27 -11.61
C ARG A 31 10.24 8.95 -11.04
N LYS A 32 11.55 8.88 -10.89
CA LYS A 32 12.26 7.71 -10.35
C LYS A 32 13.04 8.12 -9.12
N LEU A 33 12.94 7.31 -8.08
CA LEU A 33 13.75 7.45 -6.88
C LEU A 33 15.08 6.71 -7.11
N PRO A 34 16.25 7.37 -6.94
CA PRO A 34 17.55 6.71 -6.99
C PRO A 34 17.68 5.63 -5.91
N ASP A 35 18.41 4.55 -6.19
CA ASP A 35 18.54 3.41 -5.29
C ASP A 35 19.22 3.78 -3.96
N ASP A 36 20.17 4.68 -3.97
CA ASP A 36 20.84 5.18 -2.76
C ASP A 36 19.92 6.01 -1.89
N VAL A 37 19.07 6.85 -2.50
CA VAL A 37 18.04 7.61 -1.78
C VAL A 37 16.99 6.67 -1.19
N PHE A 38 16.52 5.68 -1.96
CA PHE A 38 15.60 4.67 -1.47
C PHE A 38 16.20 3.89 -0.29
N LYS A 39 17.45 3.44 -0.43
CA LYS A 39 18.16 2.73 0.65
C LYS A 39 18.29 3.58 1.90
N PHE A 40 18.62 4.86 1.75
CA PHE A 40 18.70 5.78 2.87
C PHE A 40 17.35 5.92 3.58
N MET A 41 16.25 6.05 2.83
CA MET A 41 14.90 6.10 3.40
C MET A 41 14.55 4.83 4.17
N ALA A 42 14.85 3.67 3.61
CA ALA A 42 14.62 2.37 4.25
C ALA A 42 15.42 2.22 5.55
N ASP A 43 16.73 2.49 5.51
CA ASP A 43 17.65 2.37 6.65
C ASP A 43 17.30 3.34 7.79
N ASN A 44 16.69 4.49 7.48
CA ASN A 44 16.34 5.51 8.46
C ASN A 44 14.86 5.51 8.88
N GLY A 45 14.06 4.50 8.46
CA GLY A 45 12.71 4.29 8.96
C GLY A 45 11.63 5.20 8.36
N PHE A 46 11.86 5.79 7.18
CA PHE A 46 10.86 6.61 6.49
C PHE A 46 9.58 5.83 6.10
N PHE A 47 9.64 4.51 6.05
CA PHE A 47 8.49 3.63 5.78
C PHE A 47 7.84 3.08 7.06
N ALA A 48 8.41 3.38 8.24
CA ALA A 48 8.12 2.70 9.51
C ALA A 48 7.32 3.54 10.52
N MET A 49 6.94 4.78 10.16
CA MET A 49 6.36 5.76 11.09
C MET A 49 4.93 5.44 11.56
N GLN A 50 4.30 4.43 10.97
CA GLN A 50 2.95 3.96 11.33
C GLN A 50 2.99 2.56 11.97
N ILE A 51 4.15 1.92 11.98
CA ILE A 51 4.32 0.53 12.42
C ILE A 51 4.80 0.48 13.87
N ALA A 52 4.24 -0.42 14.67
CA ALA A 52 4.62 -0.60 16.06
C ALA A 52 6.08 -1.10 16.21
N LYS A 53 6.72 -0.74 17.31
CA LYS A 53 8.12 -1.09 17.59
C LYS A 53 8.41 -2.58 17.58
N GLU A 54 7.46 -3.39 18.03
CA GLU A 54 7.54 -4.86 18.07
C GLU A 54 7.72 -5.48 16.67
N TYR A 55 7.26 -4.78 15.62
CA TYR A 55 7.43 -5.18 14.22
C TYR A 55 8.58 -4.43 13.52
N GLY A 56 9.49 -3.82 14.28
CA GLY A 56 10.61 -3.05 13.73
C GLY A 56 10.22 -1.66 13.24
N GLY A 57 9.05 -1.16 13.64
CA GLY A 57 8.56 0.17 13.31
C GLY A 57 9.15 1.28 14.19
N MET A 58 8.87 2.49 13.79
CA MET A 58 9.26 3.72 14.49
C MET A 58 8.03 4.64 14.59
N PRO A 59 7.02 4.25 15.43
CA PRO A 59 5.78 4.99 15.53
C PRO A 59 6.02 6.43 15.95
N MET A 60 5.48 7.36 15.16
CA MET A 60 5.58 8.80 15.40
C MET A 60 4.20 9.41 15.64
N SER A 61 4.18 10.50 16.41
CA SER A 61 2.97 11.28 16.63
C SER A 61 2.42 11.84 15.30
N THR A 62 1.12 12.11 15.27
CA THR A 62 0.49 12.76 14.10
C THR A 62 1.11 14.12 13.83
N GLN A 63 1.52 14.86 14.87
CA GLN A 63 2.18 16.15 14.75
C GLN A 63 3.55 15.99 14.07
N ALA A 64 4.38 15.03 14.48
CA ALA A 64 5.68 14.77 13.86
C ALA A 64 5.52 14.37 12.40
N LYS A 65 4.60 13.43 12.09
CA LYS A 65 4.30 13.05 10.71
C LYS A 65 3.88 14.25 9.86
N SER A 66 3.03 15.13 10.38
CA SER A 66 2.64 16.37 9.68
C SER A 66 3.83 17.29 9.41
N CYS A 67 4.72 17.50 10.38
CA CYS A 67 5.92 18.33 10.20
C CYS A 67 6.87 17.73 9.15
N ILE A 68 7.11 16.41 9.22
CA ILE A 68 7.93 15.68 8.24
C ILE A 68 7.32 15.84 6.85
N MET A 69 6.02 15.59 6.72
CA MET A 69 5.33 15.69 5.43
C MET A 69 5.34 17.11 4.87
N ALA A 70 5.11 18.14 5.69
CA ALA A 70 5.19 19.52 5.25
C ALA A 70 6.57 19.85 4.66
N LYS A 71 7.64 19.38 5.30
CA LYS A 71 9.02 19.62 4.88
C LYS A 71 9.36 18.84 3.58
N VAL A 72 9.06 17.55 3.54
CA VAL A 72 9.33 16.70 2.38
C VAL A 72 8.50 17.12 1.15
N SER A 73 7.21 17.44 1.36
CA SER A 73 6.31 17.86 0.27
C SER A 73 6.69 19.22 -0.32
N SER A 74 7.25 20.13 0.48
CA SER A 74 7.73 21.41 -0.04
C SER A 74 8.95 21.28 -0.96
N TYR A 75 9.60 20.13 -0.95
CA TYR A 75 10.79 19.84 -1.75
C TYR A 75 10.49 18.98 -2.98
N SER A 76 9.73 17.87 -2.82
CA SER A 76 9.45 16.92 -3.90
C SER A 76 8.16 16.15 -3.69
N GLY A 77 7.27 16.19 -4.69
CA GLY A 77 6.05 15.38 -4.72
C GLY A 77 6.32 13.88 -4.77
N LEU A 78 7.44 13.46 -5.41
CA LEU A 78 7.83 12.05 -5.44
C LEU A 78 8.24 11.57 -4.05
N LEU A 79 9.12 12.29 -3.36
CA LEU A 79 9.51 11.94 -1.97
C LEU A 79 8.29 11.96 -1.05
N SER A 80 7.43 12.96 -1.22
CA SER A 80 6.16 13.04 -0.48
C SER A 80 5.32 11.78 -0.64
N ALA A 81 5.08 11.33 -1.88
CA ALA A 81 4.31 10.11 -2.15
C ALA A 81 4.96 8.86 -1.55
N MET A 82 6.29 8.76 -1.67
CA MET A 82 7.06 7.63 -1.11
C MET A 82 7.00 7.56 0.43
N VAL A 83 6.85 8.69 1.11
CA VAL A 83 6.71 8.73 2.58
C VAL A 83 5.25 8.57 3.01
N VAL A 84 4.31 9.31 2.37
CA VAL A 84 2.92 9.36 2.85
C VAL A 84 2.17 8.05 2.62
N ILE A 85 2.35 7.40 1.47
CA ILE A 85 1.55 6.19 1.16
C ILE A 85 1.87 5.03 2.11
N PRO A 86 3.14 4.67 2.40
CA PRO A 86 3.43 3.65 3.41
C PRO A 86 2.94 4.00 4.82
N ASN A 87 2.90 5.28 5.17
CA ASN A 87 2.59 5.77 6.52
C ASN A 87 1.14 6.28 6.70
N SER A 88 0.25 6.07 5.73
CA SER A 88 -1.16 6.47 5.84
C SER A 88 -2.11 5.48 5.18
N LEU A 89 -2.22 5.52 3.85
CA LEU A 89 -3.13 4.68 3.06
C LEU A 89 -2.51 3.32 2.65
N GLY A 90 -1.34 3.00 3.18
CA GLY A 90 -0.68 1.74 2.93
C GLY A 90 -1.26 0.57 3.74
N ALA A 91 -0.77 -0.63 3.45
CA ALA A 91 -1.18 -1.84 4.14
C ALA A 91 -0.90 -1.81 5.65
N ALA A 92 0.13 -1.07 6.09
CA ALA A 92 0.60 -1.08 7.47
C ALA A 92 -0.47 -0.68 8.50
N GLU A 93 -1.22 0.41 8.25
CA GLU A 93 -2.28 0.87 9.16
C GLU A 93 -3.40 -0.17 9.26
N LEU A 94 -3.86 -0.64 8.10
CA LEU A 94 -4.96 -1.60 8.05
C LEU A 94 -4.58 -2.94 8.69
N LEU A 95 -3.35 -3.43 8.46
CA LEU A 95 -2.85 -4.65 9.09
C LEU A 95 -2.65 -4.45 10.61
N GLY A 96 -2.13 -3.32 11.03
CA GLY A 96 -1.94 -3.02 12.45
C GLY A 96 -3.24 -3.10 13.24
N HIS A 97 -4.35 -2.61 12.69
CA HIS A 97 -5.66 -2.62 13.35
C HIS A 97 -6.45 -3.92 13.17
N TYR A 98 -6.37 -4.54 11.99
CA TYR A 98 -7.30 -5.61 11.61
C TYR A 98 -6.60 -6.87 11.10
N GLY A 99 -5.28 -6.89 10.97
CA GLY A 99 -4.52 -8.06 10.54
C GLY A 99 -4.56 -9.17 11.59
N THR A 100 -4.49 -10.43 11.14
CA THR A 100 -4.19 -11.54 12.03
C THR A 100 -2.75 -11.45 12.55
N ASP A 101 -2.41 -12.17 13.60
CA ASP A 101 -1.04 -12.18 14.12
C ASP A 101 -0.03 -12.70 13.09
N GLU A 102 -0.42 -13.69 12.27
CA GLU A 102 0.37 -14.21 11.17
C GLU A 102 0.62 -13.13 10.11
N GLN A 103 -0.43 -12.41 9.71
CA GLN A 103 -0.32 -11.31 8.75
C GLN A 103 0.56 -10.18 9.29
N LYS A 104 0.38 -9.77 10.54
CA LYS A 104 1.20 -8.73 11.18
C LYS A 104 2.67 -9.13 11.22
N ASN A 105 2.96 -10.35 11.68
CA ASN A 105 4.34 -10.85 11.78
C ASN A 105 5.02 -11.01 10.42
N TYR A 106 4.26 -11.30 9.36
CA TYR A 106 4.82 -11.46 8.01
C TYR A 106 5.00 -10.12 7.28
N TYR A 107 3.97 -9.26 7.30
CA TYR A 107 3.96 -8.05 6.48
C TYR A 107 4.61 -6.84 7.14
N LEU A 108 4.32 -6.58 8.42
CA LEU A 108 4.73 -5.33 9.07
C LEU A 108 6.25 -5.13 9.12
N PRO A 109 7.07 -6.15 9.45
CA PRO A 109 8.53 -5.99 9.40
C PRO A 109 9.08 -5.68 8.01
N LYS A 110 8.50 -6.26 6.97
CA LYS A 110 8.91 -6.03 5.57
C LYS A 110 8.49 -4.65 5.08
N LEU A 111 7.30 -4.19 5.48
CA LEU A 111 6.84 -2.83 5.21
C LEU A 111 7.74 -1.80 5.91
N ALA A 112 8.09 -2.03 7.18
CA ALA A 112 8.96 -1.13 7.94
C ALA A 112 10.35 -0.96 7.30
N LYS A 113 10.88 -2.01 6.69
CA LYS A 113 12.18 -2.02 6.01
C LYS A 113 12.12 -1.59 4.54
N GLY A 114 10.93 -1.31 4.00
CA GLY A 114 10.75 -0.99 2.58
C GLY A 114 10.95 -2.19 1.64
N GLU A 115 11.00 -3.43 2.15
CA GLU A 115 10.99 -4.65 1.32
C GLU A 115 9.65 -4.79 0.58
N PHE A 116 8.56 -4.37 1.24
CA PHE A 116 7.28 -4.14 0.61
C PHE A 116 6.99 -2.64 0.50
N ILE A 117 6.72 -2.18 -0.71
CA ILE A 117 6.18 -0.86 -1.00
C ILE A 117 4.69 -1.03 -1.32
N PRO A 118 3.80 -0.47 -0.49
CA PRO A 118 2.38 -0.66 -0.66
C PRO A 118 1.77 0.34 -1.64
N CYS A 119 0.64 -0.06 -2.25
CA CYS A 119 -0.33 0.86 -2.82
C CYS A 119 -1.75 0.43 -2.48
N PHE A 120 -2.72 1.34 -2.63
CA PHE A 120 -4.12 1.08 -2.32
C PHE A 120 -4.99 1.14 -3.58
N GLY A 121 -5.43 -0.02 -4.05
CA GLY A 121 -6.25 -0.17 -5.26
C GLY A 121 -7.73 0.01 -4.94
N LEU A 122 -8.20 1.26 -4.82
CA LEU A 122 -9.60 1.58 -4.54
C LEU A 122 -10.31 2.14 -5.78
N THR A 123 -9.83 3.26 -6.29
CA THR A 123 -10.49 4.06 -7.34
C THR A 123 -10.62 3.30 -8.65
N GLU A 124 -11.78 3.42 -9.29
CA GLU A 124 -12.10 2.81 -10.59
C GLU A 124 -12.54 3.87 -11.61
N PRO A 125 -12.61 3.52 -12.92
CA PRO A 125 -13.11 4.45 -13.93
C PRO A 125 -14.51 5.02 -13.64
N THR A 126 -15.35 4.26 -12.93
CA THR A 126 -16.75 4.61 -12.64
C THR A 126 -17.05 4.78 -11.15
N ALA A 127 -16.05 4.60 -10.27
CA ALA A 127 -16.21 4.69 -8.81
C ALA A 127 -15.02 5.45 -8.21
N GLY A 128 -15.19 6.75 -7.99
CA GLY A 128 -14.26 7.63 -7.32
C GLY A 128 -14.78 7.98 -5.92
N SER A 129 -15.45 9.13 -5.77
CA SER A 129 -16.03 9.55 -4.48
C SER A 129 -17.07 8.58 -3.94
N ASP A 130 -17.86 7.97 -4.81
CA ASP A 130 -18.73 6.85 -4.47
C ASP A 130 -17.96 5.53 -4.56
N ALA A 131 -17.06 5.30 -3.60
CA ALA A 131 -16.24 4.10 -3.54
C ALA A 131 -17.05 2.80 -3.33
N ALA A 132 -18.24 2.91 -2.74
CA ALA A 132 -19.13 1.76 -2.54
C ALA A 132 -19.71 1.19 -3.85
N SER A 133 -19.70 1.99 -4.93
CA SER A 133 -20.14 1.57 -6.27
C SER A 133 -19.05 0.87 -7.08
N LEU A 134 -17.94 0.44 -6.45
CA LEU A 134 -16.87 -0.31 -7.13
C LEU A 134 -17.40 -1.58 -7.79
N LYS A 135 -16.81 -1.91 -8.94
CA LYS A 135 -17.14 -3.09 -9.76
C LYS A 135 -16.07 -4.17 -9.75
N ALA A 136 -14.95 -3.91 -9.10
CA ALA A 136 -13.94 -4.94 -8.86
C ALA A 136 -14.59 -6.09 -8.09
N GLU A 137 -14.43 -7.30 -8.60
CA GLU A 137 -15.07 -8.50 -8.04
C GLU A 137 -14.05 -9.57 -7.69
N GLY A 138 -14.39 -10.35 -6.67
CA GLY A 138 -13.68 -11.55 -6.28
C GLY A 138 -14.67 -12.69 -6.09
N VAL A 139 -14.53 -13.75 -6.86
CA VAL A 139 -15.35 -14.95 -6.71
C VAL A 139 -14.63 -15.94 -5.81
N VAL A 140 -15.30 -16.35 -4.75
CA VAL A 140 -14.81 -17.36 -3.81
C VAL A 140 -15.02 -18.74 -4.42
N PHE A 141 -14.00 -19.59 -4.36
CA PHE A 141 -14.06 -20.96 -4.88
C PHE A 141 -13.11 -21.88 -4.12
N LYS A 142 -13.32 -23.19 -4.23
CA LYS A 142 -12.33 -24.19 -3.84
C LYS A 142 -11.51 -24.62 -5.05
N ASP A 143 -10.19 -24.71 -4.87
CA ASP A 143 -9.31 -25.28 -5.87
C ASP A 143 -9.34 -26.83 -5.84
N ASP A 144 -8.52 -27.44 -6.70
CA ASP A 144 -8.44 -28.91 -6.82
C ASP A 144 -7.92 -29.59 -5.53
N ASP A 145 -7.18 -28.87 -4.70
CA ASP A 145 -6.68 -29.33 -3.41
C ASP A 145 -7.68 -29.10 -2.27
N GLY A 146 -8.82 -28.46 -2.57
CA GLY A 146 -9.89 -28.15 -1.62
C GLY A 146 -9.64 -26.88 -0.80
N GLU A 147 -8.61 -26.09 -1.13
CA GLU A 147 -8.33 -24.82 -0.48
C GLU A 147 -9.25 -23.70 -1.00
N VAL A 148 -9.69 -22.83 -0.07
CA VAL A 148 -10.51 -21.67 -0.42
C VAL A 148 -9.63 -20.58 -0.99
N LYS A 149 -9.98 -20.13 -2.19
CA LYS A 149 -9.27 -19.07 -2.94
C LYS A 149 -10.23 -18.05 -3.51
N PHE A 150 -9.69 -16.90 -3.93
CA PHE A 150 -10.43 -15.85 -4.63
C PHE A 150 -9.89 -15.69 -6.04
N LYS A 151 -10.81 -15.67 -7.00
CA LYS A 151 -10.53 -15.28 -8.38
C LYS A 151 -10.95 -13.82 -8.55
N LEU A 152 -9.97 -12.95 -8.76
CA LEU A 152 -10.14 -11.50 -8.77
C LEU A 152 -10.13 -10.96 -10.21
N ASN A 153 -11.15 -10.15 -10.53
CA ASN A 153 -11.24 -9.40 -11.77
C ASN A 153 -11.49 -7.93 -11.47
N PHE A 154 -10.61 -7.05 -11.92
CA PHE A 154 -10.67 -5.64 -11.54
C PHE A 154 -9.95 -4.73 -12.52
N ARG A 155 -10.35 -3.44 -12.50
CA ARG A 155 -9.68 -2.36 -13.23
C ARG A 155 -9.65 -1.11 -12.37
N LYS A 156 -8.50 -0.87 -11.75
CA LYS A 156 -8.24 0.31 -10.93
C LYS A 156 -7.53 1.39 -11.74
N ARG A 157 -7.74 2.68 -11.37
CA ARG A 157 -7.09 3.81 -12.03
C ARG A 157 -6.60 4.84 -11.01
N TYR A 158 -5.61 5.63 -11.43
CA TYR A 158 -4.99 6.68 -10.60
C TYR A 158 -4.41 6.17 -9.29
N ILE A 159 -3.81 4.98 -9.32
CA ILE A 159 -3.27 4.37 -8.11
C ILE A 159 -1.86 4.90 -7.86
N THR A 160 -1.73 5.68 -6.80
CA THR A 160 -0.45 6.25 -6.35
C THR A 160 0.50 5.14 -5.95
N LEU A 161 1.75 5.25 -6.39
CA LEU A 161 2.83 4.27 -6.26
C LEU A 161 2.61 2.92 -6.97
N ALA A 162 1.51 2.68 -7.67
CA ALA A 162 1.28 1.40 -8.36
C ALA A 162 2.49 0.94 -9.21
N PRO A 163 3.16 1.79 -10.00
CA PRO A 163 4.29 1.37 -10.83
C PRO A 163 5.48 0.78 -10.04
N VAL A 164 5.69 1.24 -8.81
CA VAL A 164 6.80 0.82 -7.93
C VAL A 164 6.37 -0.10 -6.79
N ALA A 165 5.06 -0.23 -6.56
CA ALA A 165 4.52 -1.10 -5.51
C ALA A 165 4.72 -2.58 -5.82
N ASN A 166 5.00 -3.37 -4.79
CA ASN A 166 5.03 -4.81 -4.82
C ASN A 166 4.05 -5.47 -3.84
N LEU A 167 3.32 -4.66 -3.05
CA LEU A 167 2.19 -5.09 -2.23
C LEU A 167 0.98 -4.22 -2.52
N ILE A 168 -0.10 -4.82 -3.01
CA ILE A 168 -1.32 -4.12 -3.38
C ILE A 168 -2.41 -4.46 -2.37
N SER A 169 -2.95 -3.45 -1.68
CA SER A 169 -4.19 -3.55 -0.91
C SER A 169 -5.35 -3.26 -1.85
N LEU A 170 -6.04 -4.30 -2.31
CA LEU A 170 -7.08 -4.21 -3.32
C LEU A 170 -8.48 -4.25 -2.70
N ALA A 171 -9.27 -3.20 -2.88
CA ALA A 171 -10.69 -3.19 -2.52
C ALA A 171 -11.52 -3.90 -3.61
N VAL A 172 -12.25 -4.94 -3.21
CA VAL A 172 -13.10 -5.76 -4.11
C VAL A 172 -14.43 -6.10 -3.43
N ARG A 173 -15.46 -6.36 -4.24
CA ARG A 173 -16.71 -6.97 -3.80
C ARG A 173 -16.59 -8.48 -3.95
N LEU A 174 -16.84 -9.22 -2.88
CA LEU A 174 -16.83 -10.67 -2.90
C LEU A 174 -18.20 -11.25 -3.27
N HIS A 175 -18.16 -12.34 -4.05
CA HIS A 175 -19.27 -13.23 -4.35
C HIS A 175 -18.89 -14.64 -3.90
N ASP A 176 -19.69 -15.24 -3.05
CA ASP A 176 -19.45 -16.57 -2.47
C ASP A 176 -20.63 -17.51 -2.76
N PRO A 177 -20.79 -17.97 -4.03
CA PRO A 177 -21.98 -18.71 -4.44
C PRO A 177 -22.16 -20.04 -3.70
N GLU A 178 -21.11 -20.61 -3.15
CA GLU A 178 -21.14 -21.84 -2.37
C GLU A 178 -21.13 -21.60 -0.85
N ASN A 179 -21.17 -20.35 -0.41
CA ASN A 179 -21.09 -19.95 1.00
C ASN A 179 -19.90 -20.59 1.75
N LEU A 180 -18.73 -20.63 1.09
CA LEU A 180 -17.51 -21.23 1.63
C LEU A 180 -16.94 -20.43 2.82
N LEU A 181 -17.23 -19.12 2.87
CA LEU A 181 -16.83 -18.23 3.96
C LEU A 181 -17.84 -18.24 5.13
N GLY A 182 -19.02 -18.83 4.95
CA GLY A 182 -20.08 -18.87 5.95
C GLY A 182 -20.80 -17.53 6.18
N LYS A 183 -20.71 -16.58 5.21
CA LYS A 183 -21.29 -15.21 5.31
C LYS A 183 -22.36 -14.91 4.27
N GLY A 184 -22.88 -15.95 3.62
CA GLY A 184 -23.85 -15.83 2.54
C GLY A 184 -23.17 -15.58 1.19
N GLU A 185 -24.01 -15.48 0.14
CA GLU A 185 -23.54 -15.35 -1.26
C GLU A 185 -22.87 -13.99 -1.53
N GLU A 186 -23.21 -12.96 -0.76
CA GLU A 186 -22.74 -11.58 -0.94
C GLU A 186 -22.07 -11.05 0.34
N PRO A 187 -20.83 -11.48 0.66
CA PRO A 187 -20.15 -11.03 1.89
C PRO A 187 -19.89 -9.51 1.91
N GLY A 188 -19.85 -8.85 0.75
CA GLY A 188 -19.68 -7.39 0.64
C GLY A 188 -18.31 -6.97 0.14
N ILE A 189 -17.90 -5.74 0.51
CA ILE A 189 -16.62 -5.16 0.09
C ILE A 189 -15.56 -5.47 1.14
N THR A 190 -14.44 -6.02 0.70
CA THR A 190 -13.27 -6.28 1.54
C THR A 190 -11.98 -5.79 0.89
N VAL A 191 -10.87 -5.90 1.62
CA VAL A 191 -9.53 -5.59 1.12
C VAL A 191 -8.70 -6.87 1.07
N VAL A 192 -8.21 -7.20 -0.12
CA VAL A 192 -7.34 -8.35 -0.38
C VAL A 192 -5.91 -7.88 -0.62
N LEU A 193 -4.94 -8.57 -0.03
CA LEU A 193 -3.51 -8.29 -0.21
C LEU A 193 -2.98 -9.11 -1.38
N ILE A 194 -2.39 -8.44 -2.37
CA ILE A 194 -1.76 -9.08 -3.53
C ILE A 194 -0.27 -8.76 -3.52
N GLU A 195 0.56 -9.78 -3.40
CA GLU A 195 2.01 -9.68 -3.57
C GLU A 195 2.34 -9.82 -5.06
N LYS A 196 2.93 -8.79 -5.65
CA LYS A 196 3.31 -8.79 -7.08
C LYS A 196 4.35 -9.88 -7.34
N GLY A 197 4.06 -10.74 -8.33
CA GLY A 197 4.94 -11.84 -8.71
C GLY A 197 4.74 -13.12 -7.89
N ALA A 198 3.80 -13.15 -6.94
CA ALA A 198 3.40 -14.39 -6.30
C ALA A 198 2.65 -15.32 -7.28
N PRO A 199 2.68 -16.66 -7.08
CA PRO A 199 1.89 -17.59 -7.89
C PRO A 199 0.41 -17.19 -7.92
N GLY A 200 -0.22 -17.26 -9.12
CA GLY A 200 -1.61 -16.86 -9.33
C GLY A 200 -1.78 -15.39 -9.72
N THR A 201 -0.71 -14.59 -9.73
CA THR A 201 -0.77 -13.16 -10.09
C THR A 201 -0.34 -12.87 -11.54
N GLU A 202 -0.27 -13.88 -12.40
CA GLU A 202 0.16 -13.75 -13.79
C GLU A 202 -0.77 -12.83 -14.61
N GLY A 203 -2.06 -12.76 -14.23
CA GLY A 203 -3.04 -11.85 -14.81
C GLY A 203 -2.99 -10.41 -14.33
N LEU A 204 -2.02 -10.06 -13.46
CA LEU A 204 -1.85 -8.72 -12.94
C LEU A 204 -1.02 -7.85 -13.88
N HIS A 205 -1.58 -6.72 -14.30
CA HIS A 205 -0.92 -5.73 -15.16
C HIS A 205 -0.95 -4.36 -14.52
N ILE A 206 0.23 -3.74 -14.38
CA ILE A 206 0.40 -2.40 -13.79
C ILE A 206 0.96 -1.47 -14.86
N GLY A 207 0.27 -0.36 -15.11
CA GLY A 207 0.75 0.72 -15.99
C GLY A 207 1.36 1.86 -15.19
N ASP A 208 2.09 2.74 -15.88
CA ASP A 208 2.80 3.90 -15.30
C ASP A 208 2.43 5.23 -15.97
N HIS A 209 1.37 5.23 -16.80
CA HIS A 209 1.06 6.32 -17.73
C HIS A 209 0.18 7.43 -17.14
N HIS A 210 -0.26 7.33 -15.90
CA HIS A 210 -0.99 8.43 -15.28
C HIS A 210 0.00 9.50 -14.79
N GLN A 211 -0.25 10.74 -15.16
CA GLN A 211 0.54 11.90 -14.74
C GLN A 211 -0.38 12.88 -14.00
N PRO A 212 -0.38 12.88 -12.66
CA PRO A 212 -1.16 13.85 -11.90
C PRO A 212 -0.74 15.29 -12.25
N ILE A 213 -1.72 16.20 -12.35
CA ILE A 213 -1.45 17.60 -12.66
C ILE A 213 -0.69 18.25 -11.49
N GLY A 214 0.44 18.86 -11.80
CA GLY A 214 1.28 19.55 -10.80
C GLY A 214 2.09 18.66 -9.90
N GLU A 215 2.02 17.33 -10.07
CA GLU A 215 2.73 16.37 -9.26
C GLU A 215 3.49 15.35 -10.11
N HIS A 216 4.68 14.97 -9.67
CA HIS A 216 5.60 14.13 -10.43
C HIS A 216 5.98 12.86 -9.67
N PHE A 217 4.99 12.05 -9.30
CA PHE A 217 5.20 10.78 -8.63
C PHE A 217 4.67 9.58 -9.46
N PRO A 218 5.16 8.36 -9.21
CA PRO A 218 4.65 7.17 -9.89
C PRO A 218 3.15 6.99 -9.65
N ASN A 219 2.38 6.91 -10.74
CA ASN A 219 0.94 6.71 -10.69
C ASN A 219 0.49 5.93 -11.92
N GLY A 220 -0.40 4.98 -11.73
CA GLY A 220 -0.84 4.15 -12.85
C GLY A 220 -2.10 3.36 -12.57
N PRO A 221 -2.67 2.75 -13.61
CA PRO A 221 -3.74 1.78 -13.47
C PRO A 221 -3.20 0.44 -12.98
N ILE A 222 -4.08 -0.33 -12.34
CA ILE A 222 -3.84 -1.73 -12.01
C ILE A 222 -5.01 -2.53 -12.60
N VAL A 223 -4.72 -3.51 -13.42
CA VAL A 223 -5.72 -4.39 -14.03
C VAL A 223 -5.40 -5.83 -13.64
N GLY A 224 -6.39 -6.53 -13.11
CA GLY A 224 -6.32 -7.95 -12.81
C GLY A 224 -7.33 -8.73 -13.67
N ARG A 225 -6.87 -9.81 -14.25
CA ARG A 225 -7.70 -10.77 -14.98
C ARG A 225 -7.41 -12.17 -14.44
N ASP A 226 -8.42 -12.76 -13.82
CA ASP A 226 -8.32 -14.09 -13.21
C ASP A 226 -7.11 -14.21 -12.24
N VAL A 227 -6.84 -13.16 -11.48
CA VAL A 227 -5.80 -13.17 -10.46
C VAL A 227 -6.28 -14.04 -9.30
N ILE A 228 -5.49 -15.07 -8.95
CA ILE A 228 -5.83 -16.03 -7.90
C ILE A 228 -5.05 -15.70 -6.64
N VAL A 229 -5.73 -15.58 -5.52
CA VAL A 229 -5.12 -15.40 -4.21
C VAL A 229 -5.76 -16.32 -3.17
N ALA A 230 -4.99 -16.76 -2.19
CA ALA A 230 -5.50 -17.57 -1.09
C ALA A 230 -6.40 -16.75 -0.15
N ALA A 231 -7.34 -17.38 0.53
CA ALA A 231 -8.29 -16.71 1.41
C ALA A 231 -7.63 -16.03 2.63
N ASP A 232 -6.46 -16.50 3.05
CA ASP A 232 -5.65 -15.88 4.11
C ASP A 232 -5.11 -14.49 3.73
N LYS A 233 -5.16 -14.10 2.43
CA LYS A 233 -4.76 -12.78 1.94
C LYS A 233 -5.84 -11.71 2.14
N VAL A 234 -7.02 -12.06 2.61
CA VAL A 234 -7.99 -11.07 3.09
C VAL A 234 -7.47 -10.44 4.38
N ARG A 235 -7.49 -9.13 4.43
CA ARG A 235 -7.08 -8.39 5.61
C ARG A 235 -7.93 -8.79 6.83
N GLY A 236 -7.27 -9.23 7.89
CA GLY A 236 -7.94 -9.74 9.10
C GLY A 236 -8.43 -11.18 8.99
N GLY A 237 -8.05 -11.87 7.90
CA GLY A 237 -8.52 -13.22 7.62
C GLY A 237 -9.99 -13.28 7.18
N VAL A 238 -10.49 -14.47 6.99
CA VAL A 238 -11.86 -14.74 6.51
C VAL A 238 -12.94 -14.19 7.47
N GLU A 239 -12.61 -14.00 8.74
CA GLU A 239 -13.55 -13.47 9.75
C GLU A 239 -13.97 -12.02 9.51
N TYR A 240 -13.17 -11.23 8.75
CA TYR A 240 -13.40 -9.82 8.44
C TYR A 240 -13.79 -9.54 6.98
N THR A 241 -14.26 -10.56 6.28
CA THR A 241 -14.85 -10.39 4.94
C THR A 241 -16.24 -9.80 4.99
#